data_e498b137e891078f5feccdca77d2e720
#
_entry.id   e498b137e891078f5feccdca77d2e720
#
_cell.length_a   1.000
_cell.length_b   1.000
_cell.length_c   1.000
_cell.angle_alpha   90.00
_cell.angle_beta   90.00
_cell.angle_gamma   90.00
#
_symmetry.space_group_name_H-M   'P 1'
#
loop_
_entity.id
_entity.type
_entity.pdbx_description
1 polymer ?
#
loop_
_entity_poly.entity_id
_entity_poly.type
_entity_poly.pdbx_seq_one_letter_code
_entity_poly.pdbx_strand_id
1 'polypeptide(L)'
;MNIHDSLQYPETDHRLSELTLLYQLSNTMLSTIRLNKLTHLILTAITTPSSNLFERAILFLRNEKSNVLQGMLAVTRQLSEGLQVVGGHDALGSRWDISDEIISRQRSAEFCLQVRLIRIEIDTACPLIRHIVSDRVLCHSDDILCQQCTVCHFIRPLCNGPFAAAPLVSRESTIGMIVVDNPDSAREISSDNLHFLQLFANQAGMAIENSMLYNRIEDAHLNLKDARERLLHGERLAAIGEMAANLAHELKNPLITIGGFAGRLLKSLPAETREHRYADTIVSEVSRLEKMLAEILAFSRKPTICFNRCDLEDIIQDCLASCATAFEDRNIKMSLSGVPRPWPVSGDAHQLKQVFLNLILNSCDAMPEGGELALTLEKTFLDKKTIIVSIEDSGGGIPKDMLPQIFNPFFTTKHHGTGLGLAIANRIILNHFGSIEAHNTGQGALFTITLPLAEELA
;
A
#
# COMPACT_ATOMS: atom_id res chain seq x y z
N MET A 1 -27.09 73.00 -20.09
CA MET A 1 -27.46 72.04 -21.15
C MET A 1 -26.25 71.17 -21.40
N ASN A 2 -26.07 70.15 -20.58
CA ASN A 2 -24.96 69.18 -20.64
C ASN A 2 -25.59 67.84 -20.96
N ILE A 3 -25.38 67.39 -22.18
CA ILE A 3 -25.65 66.04 -22.64
C ILE A 3 -24.26 65.37 -22.71
N HIS A 4 -23.86 64.76 -21.60
CA HIS A 4 -22.79 63.78 -21.60
C HIS A 4 -23.07 62.82 -20.43
N ASP A 5 -22.91 61.58 -20.71
CA ASP A 5 -22.96 60.40 -19.87
C ASP A 5 -24.25 59.60 -19.91
N SER A 6 -24.29 58.66 -20.85
CA SER A 6 -24.83 57.34 -20.65
C SER A 6 -24.57 56.45 -21.87
N LEU A 7 -23.28 56.21 -22.17
CA LEU A 7 -22.84 55.06 -22.91
C LEU A 7 -22.10 54.15 -21.92
N GLN A 8 -22.85 53.54 -21.00
CA GLN A 8 -22.40 52.38 -20.30
C GLN A 8 -22.31 51.22 -21.27
N TYR A 9 -21.09 50.72 -21.51
CA TYR A 9 -20.78 49.57 -22.34
C TYR A 9 -21.13 48.29 -21.56
N PRO A 10 -22.26 47.64 -21.80
CA PRO A 10 -22.60 46.37 -21.11
C PRO A 10 -21.60 45.25 -21.42
N GLU A 11 -20.85 45.32 -22.52
CA GLU A 11 -19.81 44.33 -22.86
C GLU A 11 -18.57 44.37 -21.96
N THR A 12 -18.21 45.54 -21.41
CA THR A 12 -17.04 45.69 -20.55
C THR A 12 -17.30 45.10 -19.18
N ASP A 13 -18.51 45.20 -18.63
CA ASP A 13 -18.91 44.63 -17.36
C ASP A 13 -18.98 43.12 -17.40
N HIS A 14 -19.43 42.54 -18.54
CA HIS A 14 -19.49 41.11 -18.71
C HIS A 14 -18.09 40.48 -18.76
N ARG A 15 -17.18 41.06 -19.53
CA ARG A 15 -15.78 40.61 -19.64
C ARG A 15 -15.02 40.75 -18.32
N LEU A 16 -15.26 41.82 -17.57
CA LEU A 16 -14.66 41.97 -16.23
C LEU A 16 -15.13 40.92 -15.26
N SER A 17 -16.40 40.56 -15.30
CA SER A 17 -17.00 39.49 -14.52
C SER A 17 -16.39 38.10 -14.85
N GLU A 18 -16.22 37.79 -16.14
CA GLU A 18 -15.59 36.55 -16.59
C GLU A 18 -14.11 36.43 -16.17
N LEU A 19 -13.35 37.53 -16.30
CA LEU A 19 -11.96 37.57 -15.84
C LEU A 19 -11.84 37.42 -14.33
N THR A 20 -12.73 38.03 -13.57
CA THR A 20 -12.77 37.87 -12.12
C THR A 20 -13.09 36.43 -11.72
N LEU A 21 -14.02 35.80 -12.41
CA LEU A 21 -14.38 34.39 -12.20
C LEU A 21 -13.17 33.48 -12.51
N LEU A 22 -12.51 33.68 -13.65
CA LEU A 22 -11.31 32.91 -14.02
C LEU A 22 -10.19 33.07 -13.01
N TYR A 23 -9.98 34.27 -12.49
CA TYR A 23 -8.95 34.53 -11.48
C TYR A 23 -9.26 33.81 -10.14
N GLN A 24 -10.50 33.90 -9.66
CA GLN A 24 -10.93 33.22 -8.43
C GLN A 24 -10.82 31.69 -8.57
N LEU A 25 -11.23 31.14 -9.72
CA LEU A 25 -11.12 29.74 -10.02
C LEU A 25 -9.66 29.29 -10.09
N SER A 26 -8.81 30.05 -10.78
CA SER A 26 -7.38 29.76 -10.87
C SER A 26 -6.73 29.70 -9.49
N ASN A 27 -6.99 30.68 -8.61
CA ASN A 27 -6.46 30.67 -7.26
C ASN A 27 -6.97 29.49 -6.42
N THR A 28 -8.25 29.14 -6.58
CA THR A 28 -8.85 27.98 -5.91
C THR A 28 -8.24 26.68 -6.40
N MET A 29 -8.08 26.51 -7.70
CA MET A 29 -7.47 25.31 -8.31
C MET A 29 -6.02 25.13 -7.88
N LEU A 30 -5.22 26.19 -7.85
CA LEU A 30 -3.81 26.15 -7.44
C LEU A 30 -3.64 25.83 -5.94
N SER A 31 -4.62 26.20 -5.11
CA SER A 31 -4.58 25.92 -3.67
C SER A 31 -5.14 24.55 -3.27
N THR A 32 -5.80 23.85 -4.20
CA THR A 32 -6.45 22.56 -3.92
C THR A 32 -5.54 21.40 -4.36
N ILE A 33 -4.90 20.78 -3.39
CA ILE A 33 -3.91 19.70 -3.63
C ILE A 33 -4.56 18.35 -3.94
N ARG A 34 -5.73 18.05 -3.33
CA ARG A 34 -6.39 16.74 -3.51
C ARG A 34 -7.10 16.66 -4.85
N LEU A 35 -6.63 15.79 -5.73
CA LEU A 35 -7.17 15.59 -7.09
C LEU A 35 -8.69 15.37 -7.11
N ASN A 36 -9.21 14.55 -6.21
CA ASN A 36 -10.64 14.29 -6.11
C ASN A 36 -11.45 15.57 -5.86
N LYS A 37 -11.05 16.38 -4.87
CA LYS A 37 -11.71 17.64 -4.55
C LYS A 37 -11.56 18.65 -5.69
N LEU A 38 -10.39 18.72 -6.28
CA LEU A 38 -10.08 19.61 -7.41
C LEU A 38 -10.97 19.33 -8.63
N THR A 39 -11.13 18.08 -9.05
CA THR A 39 -11.97 17.72 -10.20
C THR A 39 -13.44 18.07 -10.00
N HIS A 40 -13.96 17.87 -8.79
CA HIS A 40 -15.32 18.29 -8.42
C HIS A 40 -15.48 19.81 -8.45
N LEU A 41 -14.52 20.55 -7.90
CA LEU A 41 -14.51 22.02 -7.95
C LEU A 41 -14.51 22.53 -9.40
N ILE A 42 -13.65 22.00 -10.26
CA ILE A 42 -13.54 22.39 -11.68
C ILE A 42 -14.89 22.26 -12.37
N LEU A 43 -15.54 21.10 -12.31
CA LEU A 43 -16.80 20.88 -13.02
C LEU A 43 -17.95 21.67 -12.40
N THR A 44 -18.02 21.73 -11.05
CA THR A 44 -19.08 22.48 -10.36
C THR A 44 -19.03 23.96 -10.70
N ALA A 45 -17.83 24.52 -10.79
CA ALA A 45 -17.64 25.94 -11.06
C ALA A 45 -18.20 26.40 -12.42
N ILE A 46 -18.09 25.58 -13.46
CA ILE A 46 -18.59 25.92 -14.80
C ILE A 46 -20.05 25.53 -15.03
N THR A 47 -20.61 24.68 -14.12
CA THR A 47 -22.02 24.25 -14.20
C THR A 47 -22.94 24.95 -13.21
N THR A 48 -22.38 25.72 -12.26
CA THR A 48 -23.19 26.41 -11.25
C THR A 48 -24.18 27.39 -11.87
N PRO A 49 -25.41 27.51 -11.33
CA PRO A 49 -26.40 28.45 -11.84
C PRO A 49 -25.91 29.90 -11.88
N SER A 50 -25.03 30.30 -10.95
CA SER A 50 -24.45 31.64 -10.87
C SER A 50 -23.50 31.97 -12.03
N SER A 51 -22.79 30.97 -12.60
CA SER A 51 -21.92 31.17 -13.76
C SER A 51 -22.71 31.30 -15.05
N ASN A 52 -23.85 30.64 -15.15
CA ASN A 52 -24.71 30.56 -16.32
C ASN A 52 -23.98 30.17 -17.63
N LEU A 53 -22.85 29.46 -17.53
CA LEU A 53 -22.00 29.09 -18.64
C LEU A 53 -22.52 27.82 -19.34
N PHE A 54 -22.56 26.71 -18.59
CA PHE A 54 -22.97 25.40 -19.11
C PHE A 54 -23.93 24.71 -18.15
N GLU A 55 -24.74 23.80 -18.68
CA GLU A 55 -25.69 23.02 -17.86
C GLU A 55 -25.11 21.68 -17.44
N ARG A 56 -24.14 21.17 -18.20
CA ARG A 56 -23.46 19.90 -17.90
C ARG A 56 -22.00 19.95 -18.31
N ALA A 57 -21.16 19.31 -17.51
CA ALA A 57 -19.73 19.16 -17.81
C ALA A 57 -19.27 17.73 -17.47
N ILE A 58 -18.43 17.19 -18.34
CA ILE A 58 -17.88 15.84 -18.24
C ILE A 58 -16.37 15.93 -18.31
N LEU A 59 -15.67 15.26 -17.38
CA LEU A 59 -14.22 15.20 -17.34
C LEU A 59 -13.72 13.82 -17.75
N PHE A 60 -12.82 13.80 -18.72
CA PHE A 60 -12.02 12.63 -19.08
C PHE A 60 -10.55 12.92 -18.79
N LEU A 61 -9.87 11.95 -18.14
CA LEU A 61 -8.42 12.01 -17.93
C LEU A 61 -7.73 10.89 -18.69
N ARG A 62 -6.53 11.20 -19.18
CA ARG A 62 -5.69 10.25 -19.91
C ARG A 62 -4.96 9.35 -18.93
N ASN A 63 -5.06 8.04 -19.15
CA ASN A 63 -4.22 7.06 -18.49
C ASN A 63 -2.98 6.83 -19.39
N GLU A 64 -1.82 7.31 -18.95
CA GLU A 64 -0.57 7.22 -19.73
C GLU A 64 -0.15 5.77 -20.00
N LYS A 65 -0.43 4.84 -19.07
CA LYS A 65 -0.03 3.42 -19.21
C LYS A 65 -0.84 2.67 -20.26
N SER A 66 -2.13 2.96 -20.38
CA SER A 66 -3.04 2.27 -21.29
C SER A 66 -3.38 3.08 -22.55
N ASN A 67 -2.90 4.32 -22.66
CA ASN A 67 -3.21 5.26 -23.75
C ASN A 67 -4.71 5.43 -24.01
N VAL A 68 -5.50 5.52 -22.93
CA VAL A 68 -6.96 5.62 -22.95
C VAL A 68 -7.40 6.89 -22.22
N LEU A 69 -8.43 7.56 -22.74
CA LEU A 69 -9.18 8.59 -22.01
C LEU A 69 -10.29 7.90 -21.21
N GLN A 70 -10.20 8.03 -19.90
CA GLN A 70 -11.17 7.45 -18.98
C GLN A 70 -12.10 8.53 -18.44
N GLY A 71 -13.42 8.27 -18.46
CA GLY A 71 -14.40 9.12 -17.79
C GLY A 71 -14.17 9.11 -16.27
N MET A 72 -14.02 10.30 -15.71
CA MET A 72 -13.72 10.48 -14.28
C MET A 72 -14.91 10.99 -13.49
N LEU A 73 -15.55 12.02 -14.03
CA LEU A 73 -16.61 12.75 -13.34
C LEU A 73 -17.55 13.42 -14.35
N ALA A 74 -18.83 13.49 -14.00
CA ALA A 74 -19.82 14.30 -14.69
C ALA A 74 -20.65 15.08 -13.67
N VAL A 75 -20.87 16.37 -13.94
CA VAL A 75 -21.66 17.26 -13.09
C VAL A 75 -22.71 17.97 -13.95
N THR A 76 -23.96 17.95 -13.47
CA THR A 76 -25.07 18.69 -14.06
C THR A 76 -25.38 19.92 -13.21
N ARG A 77 -26.07 20.92 -13.78
CA ARG A 77 -26.48 22.13 -13.08
C ARG A 77 -27.23 21.84 -11.78
N GLN A 78 -28.08 20.83 -11.77
CA GLN A 78 -28.86 20.41 -10.59
C GLN A 78 -27.96 19.89 -9.45
N LEU A 79 -26.80 19.32 -9.77
CA LEU A 79 -25.83 18.78 -8.82
C LEU A 79 -24.73 19.77 -8.44
N SER A 80 -24.74 20.96 -9.04
CA SER A 80 -23.73 22.01 -8.81
C SER A 80 -24.12 23.02 -7.72
N GLU A 81 -25.31 22.91 -7.14
CA GLU A 81 -25.74 23.75 -6.03
C GLU A 81 -24.93 23.47 -4.75
N GLY A 82 -24.57 24.56 -4.03
CA GLY A 82 -23.87 24.45 -2.75
C GLY A 82 -22.37 24.74 -2.82
N LEU A 83 -21.87 25.25 -3.94
CA LEU A 83 -20.51 25.81 -3.99
C LEU A 83 -20.44 27.02 -3.05
N GLN A 84 -19.50 27.02 -2.11
CA GLN A 84 -19.34 28.09 -1.12
C GLN A 84 -18.14 28.95 -1.45
N VAL A 85 -18.29 30.27 -1.32
CA VAL A 85 -17.17 31.21 -1.39
C VAL A 85 -16.64 31.40 0.04
N VAL A 86 -15.41 30.98 0.26
CA VAL A 86 -14.72 31.09 1.55
C VAL A 86 -13.60 32.13 1.42
N GLY A 87 -13.56 33.10 2.30
CA GLY A 87 -12.48 34.11 2.33
C GLY A 87 -12.98 35.57 2.32
N GLY A 88 -12.05 36.51 2.40
CA GLY A 88 -12.27 37.91 2.77
C GLY A 88 -13.20 38.72 1.86
N HIS A 89 -13.51 39.95 2.30
CA HIS A 89 -14.42 40.88 1.66
C HIS A 89 -13.98 41.39 0.25
N ASP A 90 -12.75 41.09 -0.16
CA ASP A 90 -12.24 41.41 -1.51
C ASP A 90 -12.42 40.25 -2.48
N ALA A 91 -13.00 40.52 -3.64
CA ALA A 91 -13.21 39.54 -4.70
C ALA A 91 -11.92 38.78 -5.11
N LEU A 92 -10.77 39.39 -4.92
CA LEU A 92 -9.45 38.83 -5.23
C LEU A 92 -8.91 37.86 -4.17
N GLY A 93 -9.44 37.88 -2.93
CA GLY A 93 -9.02 36.98 -1.83
C GLY A 93 -9.96 35.81 -1.59
N SER A 94 -11.11 35.79 -2.26
CA SER A 94 -12.10 34.72 -2.10
C SER A 94 -11.69 33.42 -2.78
N ARG A 95 -11.94 32.31 -2.10
CA ARG A 95 -11.72 30.94 -2.63
C ARG A 95 -13.05 30.21 -2.66
N TRP A 96 -13.18 29.32 -3.62
CA TRP A 96 -14.33 28.45 -3.70
C TRP A 96 -14.03 27.15 -2.96
N ASP A 97 -15.01 26.66 -2.23
CA ASP A 97 -14.91 25.38 -1.53
C ASP A 97 -16.14 24.51 -1.82
N ILE A 98 -15.95 23.20 -1.76
CA ILE A 98 -16.98 22.21 -1.97
C ILE A 98 -16.96 21.20 -0.81
N SER A 99 -18.13 20.91 -0.23
CA SER A 99 -18.25 19.98 0.88
C SER A 99 -18.14 18.53 0.40
N ASP A 100 -17.71 17.65 1.30
CA ASP A 100 -17.64 16.20 1.02
C ASP A 100 -19.02 15.60 0.73
N GLU A 101 -20.08 16.19 1.24
CA GLU A 101 -21.47 15.79 0.97
C GLU A 101 -21.84 16.03 -0.51
N ILE A 102 -21.48 17.18 -1.07
CA ILE A 102 -21.71 17.50 -2.48
C ILE A 102 -20.88 16.57 -3.36
N ILE A 103 -19.61 16.33 -3.02
CA ILE A 103 -18.74 15.40 -3.71
C ILE A 103 -19.37 14.00 -3.75
N SER A 104 -19.87 13.52 -2.62
CA SER A 104 -20.53 12.21 -2.51
C SER A 104 -21.79 12.14 -3.37
N ARG A 105 -22.62 13.18 -3.35
CA ARG A 105 -23.84 13.30 -4.16
C ARG A 105 -23.54 13.28 -5.67
N GLN A 106 -22.53 14.04 -6.09
CA GLN A 106 -22.10 14.06 -7.49
C GLN A 106 -21.55 12.71 -7.96
N ARG A 107 -20.78 12.01 -7.12
CA ARG A 107 -20.21 10.70 -7.44
C ARG A 107 -21.24 9.59 -7.54
N SER A 108 -22.29 9.64 -6.76
CA SER A 108 -23.38 8.64 -6.74
C SER A 108 -24.47 8.89 -7.80
N ALA A 109 -24.40 10.03 -8.49
CA ALA A 109 -25.37 10.34 -9.56
C ALA A 109 -25.27 9.32 -10.70
N GLU A 110 -26.41 8.87 -11.21
CA GLU A 110 -26.49 7.83 -12.25
C GLU A 110 -25.68 8.21 -13.49
N PHE A 111 -25.80 9.44 -13.96
CA PHE A 111 -25.03 9.93 -15.11
C PHE A 111 -23.51 9.92 -14.85
N CYS A 112 -23.08 10.26 -13.65
CA CYS A 112 -21.66 10.17 -13.29
C CYS A 112 -21.17 8.72 -13.30
N LEU A 113 -21.97 7.77 -12.81
CA LEU A 113 -21.63 6.35 -12.82
C LEU A 113 -21.52 5.82 -14.26
N GLN A 114 -22.43 6.21 -15.17
CA GLN A 114 -22.35 5.88 -16.59
C GLN A 114 -21.07 6.40 -17.23
N VAL A 115 -20.71 7.66 -17.00
CA VAL A 115 -19.50 8.29 -17.53
C VAL A 115 -18.24 7.56 -17.05
N ARG A 116 -18.18 7.13 -15.80
CA ARG A 116 -17.01 6.43 -15.24
C ARG A 116 -16.75 5.05 -15.86
N LEU A 117 -17.71 4.46 -16.50
CA LEU A 117 -17.55 3.20 -17.26
C LEU A 117 -16.95 3.42 -18.63
N ILE A 118 -16.95 4.66 -19.14
CA ILE A 118 -16.50 4.99 -20.49
C ILE A 118 -14.98 4.99 -20.53
N ARG A 119 -14.46 4.29 -21.52
CA ARG A 119 -13.04 4.27 -21.88
C ARG A 119 -12.93 4.48 -23.37
N ILE A 120 -12.21 5.50 -23.78
CA ILE A 120 -12.02 5.91 -25.17
C ILE A 120 -10.56 5.69 -25.52
N GLU A 121 -10.28 4.80 -26.46
CA GLU A 121 -8.94 4.62 -26.99
C GLU A 121 -8.52 5.89 -27.73
N ILE A 122 -7.26 6.31 -27.55
CA ILE A 122 -6.71 7.47 -28.21
C ILE A 122 -6.32 7.05 -29.62
N ASP A 123 -7.31 7.12 -30.52
CA ASP A 123 -7.13 6.89 -31.94
C ASP A 123 -7.06 8.25 -32.70
N THR A 124 -5.90 8.57 -33.22
CA THR A 124 -5.66 9.80 -34.00
C THR A 124 -6.36 9.81 -35.36
N ALA A 125 -6.96 8.69 -35.79
CA ALA A 125 -7.80 8.65 -36.98
C ALA A 125 -9.15 9.37 -36.74
N CYS A 126 -9.61 9.45 -35.48
CA CYS A 126 -10.78 10.25 -35.13
C CYS A 126 -10.43 11.76 -35.16
N PRO A 127 -11.14 12.60 -35.94
CA PRO A 127 -10.88 14.03 -35.99
C PRO A 127 -10.97 14.71 -34.63
N LEU A 128 -11.96 14.37 -33.79
CA LEU A 128 -12.14 14.93 -32.44
C LEU A 128 -10.93 14.64 -31.56
N ILE A 129 -10.47 13.40 -31.52
CA ILE A 129 -9.31 13.01 -30.73
C ILE A 129 -8.03 13.63 -31.22
N ARG A 130 -7.86 13.72 -32.55
CA ARG A 130 -6.71 14.40 -33.19
C ARG A 130 -6.64 15.85 -32.73
N HIS A 131 -7.74 16.61 -32.88
CA HIS A 131 -7.77 18.03 -32.51
C HIS A 131 -7.51 18.23 -31.03
N ILE A 132 -8.10 17.41 -30.16
CA ILE A 132 -7.94 17.51 -28.69
C ILE A 132 -6.55 17.05 -28.23
N VAL A 133 -6.08 15.90 -28.70
CA VAL A 133 -4.85 15.29 -28.14
C VAL A 133 -3.60 15.76 -28.87
N SER A 134 -3.66 15.88 -30.23
CA SER A 134 -2.50 16.23 -31.05
C SER A 134 -2.41 17.72 -31.30
N ASP A 135 -3.49 18.33 -31.78
CA ASP A 135 -3.50 19.75 -32.17
C ASP A 135 -3.74 20.68 -30.97
N ARG A 136 -4.28 20.10 -29.85
CA ARG A 136 -4.58 20.83 -28.60
C ARG A 136 -5.53 22.00 -28.79
N VAL A 137 -6.51 21.81 -29.64
CA VAL A 137 -7.50 22.83 -30.01
C VAL A 137 -8.86 22.41 -29.46
N LEU A 138 -9.64 23.40 -29.01
CA LEU A 138 -11.03 23.22 -28.67
C LEU A 138 -11.85 22.83 -29.87
N CYS A 139 -12.78 21.91 -29.70
CA CYS A 139 -13.66 21.42 -30.75
C CYS A 139 -15.11 21.71 -30.43
N HIS A 140 -15.85 22.25 -31.43
CA HIS A 140 -17.31 22.36 -31.36
C HIS A 140 -17.97 21.23 -32.18
N SER A 141 -19.17 20.80 -31.77
CA SER A 141 -19.89 19.67 -32.38
C SER A 141 -20.16 19.84 -33.89
N ASP A 142 -20.36 21.08 -34.34
CA ASP A 142 -20.71 21.37 -35.73
C ASP A 142 -19.52 21.22 -36.68
N ASP A 143 -18.30 21.33 -36.16
CA ASP A 143 -17.09 21.33 -36.97
C ASP A 143 -16.53 19.92 -37.25
N ILE A 144 -16.84 18.89 -36.42
CA ILE A 144 -15.98 17.69 -36.35
C ILE A 144 -16.73 16.34 -36.24
N LEU A 145 -18.03 16.28 -36.28
CA LEU A 145 -18.76 15.01 -36.10
C LEU A 145 -18.54 14.02 -37.23
N CYS A 146 -17.66 13.08 -37.01
CA CYS A 146 -17.52 11.88 -37.82
C CYS A 146 -18.67 10.90 -37.52
N GLN A 147 -19.40 10.45 -38.55
CA GLN A 147 -20.49 9.49 -38.36
C GLN A 147 -20.04 8.04 -38.08
N GLN A 148 -18.75 7.75 -38.26
CA GLN A 148 -18.22 6.38 -38.32
C GLN A 148 -17.18 6.04 -37.26
N CYS A 149 -16.71 6.99 -36.44
CA CYS A 149 -15.70 6.66 -35.45
C CYS A 149 -16.30 6.23 -34.09
N THR A 150 -15.63 5.30 -33.41
CA THR A 150 -16.02 4.78 -32.11
C THR A 150 -16.13 5.88 -31.04
N VAL A 151 -15.26 6.89 -31.08
CA VAL A 151 -15.22 8.00 -30.11
C VAL A 151 -16.48 8.86 -30.21
N CYS A 152 -16.86 9.27 -31.42
CA CYS A 152 -18.09 10.03 -31.61
C CYS A 152 -19.32 9.21 -31.27
N HIS A 153 -19.26 7.88 -31.41
CA HIS A 153 -20.30 6.96 -30.98
C HIS A 153 -20.49 6.96 -29.46
N PHE A 154 -19.43 7.12 -28.68
CA PHE A 154 -19.50 7.20 -27.21
C PHE A 154 -19.91 8.58 -26.70
N ILE A 155 -19.48 9.66 -27.35
CA ILE A 155 -19.76 11.02 -26.89
C ILE A 155 -21.17 11.47 -27.26
N ARG A 156 -21.66 11.13 -28.47
CA ARG A 156 -23.02 11.49 -28.91
C ARG A 156 -24.15 11.07 -27.97
N PRO A 157 -24.20 9.84 -27.43
CA PRO A 157 -25.26 9.46 -26.48
C PRO A 157 -25.18 10.20 -25.16
N LEU A 158 -23.99 10.74 -24.81
CA LEU A 158 -23.81 11.51 -23.59
C LEU A 158 -24.32 12.95 -23.74
N CYS A 159 -24.24 13.52 -24.96
CA CYS A 159 -24.58 14.91 -25.23
C CYS A 159 -25.87 14.99 -26.03
N ASN A 160 -26.93 15.61 -25.46
CA ASN A 160 -28.23 15.80 -26.10
C ASN A 160 -28.26 17.12 -26.92
N GLY A 161 -27.41 17.27 -27.93
CA GLY A 161 -27.38 18.50 -28.74
C GLY A 161 -25.96 18.98 -29.02
N PRO A 162 -25.80 20.29 -29.34
CA PRO A 162 -24.50 20.88 -29.54
C PRO A 162 -23.64 20.79 -28.31
N PHE A 163 -22.37 20.37 -28.45
CA PHE A 163 -21.40 20.29 -27.39
C PHE A 163 -20.07 20.92 -27.77
N ALA A 164 -19.28 21.29 -26.78
CA ALA A 164 -17.89 21.68 -26.95
C ALA A 164 -16.97 20.79 -26.16
N ALA A 165 -15.80 20.45 -26.72
CA ALA A 165 -14.77 19.69 -26.06
C ALA A 165 -13.47 20.48 -26.02
N ALA A 166 -12.93 20.73 -24.84
CA ALA A 166 -11.69 21.47 -24.63
C ALA A 166 -10.60 20.55 -24.09
N PRO A 167 -9.37 20.60 -24.66
CA PRO A 167 -8.24 19.84 -24.13
C PRO A 167 -7.78 20.40 -22.79
N LEU A 168 -7.46 19.50 -21.87
CA LEU A 168 -6.72 19.82 -20.64
C LEU A 168 -5.23 19.72 -20.96
N VAL A 169 -4.63 20.86 -21.26
CA VAL A 169 -3.23 20.92 -21.65
C VAL A 169 -2.39 21.28 -20.45
N SER A 170 -1.31 20.55 -20.24
CA SER A 170 -0.28 20.94 -19.31
C SER A 170 1.10 20.71 -19.91
N ARG A 171 1.96 21.72 -19.83
CA ARG A 171 3.29 21.77 -20.48
C ARG A 171 3.22 21.39 -21.96
N GLU A 172 3.66 20.17 -22.30
CA GLU A 172 3.72 19.70 -23.69
C GLU A 172 2.77 18.54 -23.99
N SER A 173 1.88 18.18 -23.06
CA SER A 173 0.99 17.03 -23.22
C SER A 173 -0.47 17.35 -22.89
N THR A 174 -1.37 16.65 -23.54
CA THR A 174 -2.79 16.65 -23.18
C THR A 174 -3.03 15.57 -22.14
N ILE A 175 -3.44 15.98 -20.94
CA ILE A 175 -3.72 15.10 -19.80
C ILE A 175 -5.17 14.63 -19.73
N GLY A 176 -6.05 15.22 -20.56
CA GLY A 176 -7.47 14.90 -20.61
C GLY A 176 -8.27 15.87 -21.43
N MET A 177 -9.58 15.83 -21.27
CA MET A 177 -10.50 16.78 -21.90
C MET A 177 -11.70 17.06 -20.99
N ILE A 178 -12.29 18.24 -21.15
CA ILE A 178 -13.60 18.60 -20.61
C ILE A 178 -14.58 18.71 -21.77
N VAL A 179 -15.71 18.00 -21.66
CA VAL A 179 -16.83 18.11 -22.60
C VAL A 179 -17.98 18.82 -21.90
N VAL A 180 -18.58 19.81 -22.57
CA VAL A 180 -19.69 20.62 -22.01
C VAL A 180 -20.84 20.69 -23.01
N ASP A 181 -22.06 20.75 -22.50
CA ASP A 181 -23.29 20.96 -23.28
C ASP A 181 -24.40 21.63 -22.47
N ASN A 182 -25.51 21.94 -23.14
CA ASN A 182 -26.72 22.56 -22.56
C ASN A 182 -27.96 21.68 -22.84
N PRO A 183 -28.10 20.52 -22.17
CA PRO A 183 -29.14 19.55 -22.50
C PRO A 183 -30.57 20.01 -22.16
N ASP A 184 -30.75 20.87 -21.15
CA ASP A 184 -32.07 21.30 -20.69
C ASP A 184 -32.63 22.46 -21.52
N SER A 185 -31.79 23.44 -21.87
CA SER A 185 -32.19 24.63 -22.64
C SER A 185 -31.97 24.49 -24.15
N ALA A 186 -31.17 23.51 -24.57
CA ALA A 186 -30.67 23.36 -25.94
C ALA A 186 -30.02 24.66 -26.50
N ARG A 187 -29.51 25.53 -25.63
CA ARG A 187 -28.89 26.80 -26.00
C ARG A 187 -27.57 26.56 -26.70
N GLU A 188 -27.39 27.26 -27.82
CA GLU A 188 -26.10 27.25 -28.53
C GLU A 188 -24.96 27.76 -27.64
N ILE A 189 -23.79 27.20 -27.85
CA ILE A 189 -22.58 27.61 -27.13
C ILE A 189 -21.97 28.79 -27.87
N SER A 190 -22.01 29.99 -27.30
CA SER A 190 -21.51 31.20 -27.89
C SER A 190 -19.97 31.17 -28.09
N SER A 191 -19.46 32.00 -29.00
CA SER A 191 -18.00 32.17 -29.21
C SER A 191 -17.28 32.61 -27.91
N ASP A 192 -17.92 33.46 -27.10
CA ASP A 192 -17.37 33.91 -25.81
C ASP A 192 -17.28 32.77 -24.81
N ASN A 193 -18.31 31.92 -24.73
CA ASN A 193 -18.29 30.73 -23.89
C ASN A 193 -17.22 29.71 -24.34
N LEU A 194 -16.99 29.57 -25.64
CA LEU A 194 -15.92 28.73 -26.18
C LEU A 194 -14.53 29.28 -25.81
N HIS A 195 -14.34 30.59 -25.90
CA HIS A 195 -13.09 31.24 -25.51
C HIS A 195 -12.84 31.09 -23.99
N PHE A 196 -13.86 31.34 -23.20
CA PHE A 196 -13.80 31.11 -21.75
C PHE A 196 -13.42 29.65 -21.41
N LEU A 197 -14.10 28.67 -22.06
CA LEU A 197 -13.85 27.26 -21.84
C LEU A 197 -12.38 26.87 -22.17
N GLN A 198 -11.82 27.43 -23.24
CA GLN A 198 -10.42 27.18 -23.61
C GLN A 198 -9.44 27.68 -22.52
N LEU A 199 -9.63 28.91 -22.03
CA LEU A 199 -8.79 29.50 -21.00
C LEU A 199 -8.93 28.72 -19.70
N PHE A 200 -10.17 28.38 -19.33
CA PHE A 200 -10.49 27.60 -18.16
C PHE A 200 -9.89 26.20 -18.20
N ALA A 201 -10.02 25.49 -19.33
CA ALA A 201 -9.46 24.15 -19.51
C ALA A 201 -7.93 24.14 -19.42
N ASN A 202 -7.25 25.17 -19.91
CA ASN A 202 -5.81 25.30 -19.76
C ASN A 202 -5.41 25.45 -18.29
N GLN A 203 -6.12 26.28 -17.52
CA GLN A 203 -5.86 26.43 -16.08
C GLN A 203 -6.18 25.15 -15.30
N ALA A 204 -7.31 24.52 -15.62
CA ALA A 204 -7.70 23.25 -15.02
C ALA A 204 -6.68 22.12 -15.32
N GLY A 205 -6.15 22.07 -16.54
CA GLY A 205 -5.10 21.13 -16.93
C GLY A 205 -3.86 21.27 -16.05
N MET A 206 -3.33 22.49 -15.93
CA MET A 206 -2.17 22.75 -15.09
C MET A 206 -2.43 22.39 -13.61
N ALA A 207 -3.61 22.73 -13.09
CA ALA A 207 -3.95 22.43 -11.69
C ALA A 207 -4.08 20.92 -11.42
N ILE A 208 -4.70 20.18 -12.36
CA ILE A 208 -4.83 18.72 -12.30
C ILE A 208 -3.44 18.07 -12.35
N GLU A 209 -2.57 18.46 -13.28
CA GLU A 209 -1.21 17.92 -13.35
C GLU A 209 -0.43 18.19 -12.07
N ASN A 210 -0.48 19.41 -11.54
CA ASN A 210 0.16 19.74 -10.27
C ASN A 210 -0.33 18.83 -9.13
N SER A 211 -1.64 18.62 -9.02
CA SER A 211 -2.22 17.71 -8.02
C SER A 211 -1.76 16.26 -8.20
N MET A 212 -1.69 15.78 -9.45
CA MET A 212 -1.18 14.43 -9.76
C MET A 212 0.30 14.29 -9.41
N LEU A 213 1.12 15.32 -9.69
CA LEU A 213 2.55 15.33 -9.34
C LEU A 213 2.74 15.34 -7.82
N TYR A 214 1.96 16.12 -7.08
CA TYR A 214 2.00 16.11 -5.61
C TYR A 214 1.73 14.72 -5.04
N ASN A 215 0.69 14.05 -5.49
CA ASN A 215 0.38 12.70 -5.04
C ASN A 215 1.51 11.71 -5.38
N ARG A 216 2.09 11.79 -6.58
CA ARG A 216 3.25 10.95 -6.96
C ARG A 216 4.47 11.19 -6.07
N ILE A 217 4.73 12.45 -5.71
CA ILE A 217 5.83 12.82 -4.81
C ILE A 217 5.58 12.29 -3.40
N GLU A 218 4.37 12.41 -2.88
CA GLU A 218 4.00 11.89 -1.56
C GLU A 218 4.14 10.38 -1.48
N ASP A 219 3.63 9.64 -2.49
CA ASP A 219 3.77 8.19 -2.58
C ASP A 219 5.26 7.78 -2.69
N ALA A 220 6.05 8.47 -3.51
CA ALA A 220 7.47 8.21 -3.62
C ALA A 220 8.23 8.49 -2.31
N HIS A 221 7.85 9.54 -1.59
CA HIS A 221 8.43 9.88 -0.29
C HIS A 221 8.13 8.82 0.77
N LEU A 222 6.89 8.34 0.84
CA LEU A 222 6.49 7.26 1.75
C LEU A 222 7.27 5.96 1.45
N ASN A 223 7.35 5.59 0.18
CA ASN A 223 8.12 4.41 -0.25
C ASN A 223 9.61 4.54 0.08
N LEU A 224 10.20 5.73 -0.13
CA LEU A 224 11.60 5.98 0.20
C LEU A 224 11.86 5.91 1.70
N LYS A 225 10.95 6.44 2.52
CA LYS A 225 11.03 6.39 3.98
C LYS A 225 11.01 4.94 4.47
N ASP A 226 10.07 4.13 3.98
CA ASP A 226 9.97 2.70 4.34
C ASP A 226 11.23 1.92 3.91
N ALA A 227 11.71 2.14 2.69
CA ALA A 227 12.94 1.51 2.20
C ALA A 227 14.16 1.91 3.05
N ARG A 228 14.26 3.18 3.46
CA ARG A 228 15.34 3.67 4.32
C ARG A 228 15.31 3.04 5.71
N GLU A 229 14.13 2.94 6.31
CA GLU A 229 13.96 2.29 7.63
C GLU A 229 14.39 0.82 7.57
N ARG A 230 14.01 0.10 6.51
CA ARG A 230 14.44 -1.29 6.28
C ARG A 230 15.95 -1.42 6.11
N LEU A 231 16.59 -0.50 5.36
CA LEU A 231 18.03 -0.49 5.19
C LEU A 231 18.77 -0.24 6.50
N LEU A 232 18.37 0.78 7.28
CA LEU A 232 18.98 1.08 8.59
C LEU A 232 18.81 -0.09 9.56
N HIS A 233 17.66 -0.76 9.55
CA HIS A 233 17.46 -1.96 10.37
C HIS A 233 18.40 -3.09 9.93
N GLY A 234 18.55 -3.31 8.63
CA GLY A 234 19.48 -4.30 8.06
C GLY A 234 20.95 -4.00 8.39
N GLU A 235 21.37 -2.74 8.31
CA GLU A 235 22.74 -2.32 8.66
C GLU A 235 23.04 -2.52 10.15
N ARG A 236 22.09 -2.18 11.04
CA ARG A 236 22.25 -2.44 12.49
C ARG A 236 22.39 -3.94 12.78
N LEU A 237 21.55 -4.77 12.15
CA LEU A 237 21.64 -6.22 12.31
C LEU A 237 22.95 -6.78 11.78
N ALA A 238 23.45 -6.28 10.65
CA ALA A 238 24.73 -6.69 10.07
C ALA A 238 25.92 -6.32 10.98
N ALA A 239 25.92 -5.10 11.53
CA ALA A 239 26.97 -4.64 12.45
C ALA A 239 26.99 -5.47 13.75
N ILE A 240 25.81 -5.73 14.34
CA ILE A 240 25.68 -6.60 15.52
C ILE A 240 26.17 -8.02 15.17
N GLY A 241 25.83 -8.51 13.98
CA GLY A 241 26.25 -9.81 13.52
C GLY A 241 27.76 -9.94 13.40
N GLU A 242 28.45 -8.96 12.78
CA GLU A 242 29.91 -8.97 12.63
C GLU A 242 30.64 -8.92 13.97
N MET A 243 30.21 -8.04 14.88
CA MET A 243 30.76 -7.97 16.23
C MET A 243 30.54 -9.29 16.99
N ALA A 244 29.35 -9.85 16.90
CA ALA A 244 29.02 -11.11 17.56
C ALA A 244 29.84 -12.28 17.02
N ALA A 245 30.13 -12.31 15.71
CA ALA A 245 30.98 -13.37 15.11
C ALA A 245 32.41 -13.32 15.63
N ASN A 246 33.00 -12.15 15.72
CA ASN A 246 34.35 -11.97 16.24
C ASN A 246 34.46 -12.38 17.71
N LEU A 247 33.52 -11.88 18.55
CA LEU A 247 33.44 -12.25 19.96
C LEU A 247 33.21 -13.76 20.16
N ALA A 248 32.36 -14.37 19.35
CA ALA A 248 32.08 -15.78 19.45
C ALA A 248 33.30 -16.66 19.17
N HIS A 249 34.13 -16.30 18.18
CA HIS A 249 35.39 -16.99 17.93
C HIS A 249 36.37 -16.86 19.09
N GLU A 250 36.48 -15.68 19.70
CA GLU A 250 37.38 -15.46 20.84
C GLU A 250 36.87 -16.13 22.13
N LEU A 251 35.57 -16.24 22.33
CA LEU A 251 34.96 -16.91 23.48
C LEU A 251 34.95 -18.46 23.35
N LYS A 252 34.88 -18.98 22.13
CA LYS A 252 34.88 -20.42 21.88
C LYS A 252 36.14 -21.10 22.41
N ASN A 253 37.31 -20.50 22.24
CA ASN A 253 38.59 -21.09 22.63
C ASN A 253 38.70 -21.31 24.15
N PRO A 254 38.44 -20.29 25.04
CA PRO A 254 38.47 -20.51 26.49
C PRO A 254 37.39 -21.49 26.96
N LEU A 255 36.19 -21.51 26.32
CA LEU A 255 35.12 -22.45 26.70
C LEU A 255 35.53 -23.89 26.42
N ILE A 256 36.13 -24.19 25.25
CA ILE A 256 36.67 -25.52 24.94
C ILE A 256 37.69 -25.97 26.00
N THR A 257 38.55 -25.05 26.42
CA THR A 257 39.58 -25.34 27.42
C THR A 257 38.96 -25.64 28.78
N ILE A 258 38.04 -24.79 29.26
CA ILE A 258 37.34 -24.96 30.56
C ILE A 258 36.50 -26.24 30.53
N GLY A 259 35.73 -26.46 29.48
CA GLY A 259 34.90 -27.66 29.32
C GLY A 259 35.73 -28.94 29.27
N GLY A 260 36.89 -28.89 28.55
CA GLY A 260 37.81 -30.00 28.50
C GLY A 260 38.42 -30.40 29.90
N PHE A 261 38.83 -29.41 30.67
CA PHE A 261 39.34 -29.68 32.04
C PHE A 261 38.21 -30.14 32.98
N ALA A 262 37.05 -29.49 32.97
CA ALA A 262 35.88 -29.87 33.77
C ALA A 262 35.42 -31.29 33.41
N GLY A 263 35.37 -31.64 32.12
CA GLY A 263 35.00 -33.01 31.70
C GLY A 263 36.01 -34.09 32.10
N ARG A 264 37.31 -33.73 32.18
CA ARG A 264 38.32 -34.69 32.75
C ARG A 264 38.15 -34.85 34.25
N LEU A 265 37.91 -33.75 34.98
CA LEU A 265 37.61 -33.80 36.42
C LEU A 265 36.36 -34.65 36.71
N LEU A 266 35.29 -34.44 35.97
CA LEU A 266 34.04 -35.19 36.10
C LEU A 266 34.25 -36.71 35.97
N LYS A 267 35.12 -37.15 35.01
CA LYS A 267 35.45 -38.55 34.79
C LYS A 267 36.36 -39.15 35.89
N SER A 268 37.12 -38.31 36.58
CA SER A 268 38.07 -38.78 37.61
C SER A 268 37.53 -38.75 39.05
N LEU A 269 36.38 -38.09 39.27
CA LEU A 269 35.78 -37.92 40.58
C LEU A 269 34.68 -38.95 40.80
N PRO A 270 34.51 -39.49 42.02
CA PRO A 270 33.38 -40.36 42.37
C PRO A 270 32.04 -39.59 42.29
N ALA A 271 31.00 -40.26 41.74
CA ALA A 271 29.72 -39.63 41.42
C ALA A 271 28.96 -38.99 42.62
N GLU A 272 29.21 -39.48 43.85
CA GLU A 272 28.51 -38.98 45.03
C GLU A 272 29.18 -37.78 45.72
N THR A 273 30.34 -37.32 45.22
CA THR A 273 31.11 -36.22 45.81
C THR A 273 30.55 -34.83 45.49
N ARG A 274 30.81 -33.86 46.32
CA ARG A 274 30.48 -32.44 46.03
C ARG A 274 31.25 -31.91 44.83
N GLU A 275 32.48 -32.33 44.72
CA GLU A 275 33.41 -31.96 43.65
C GLU A 275 32.91 -32.47 42.27
N HIS A 276 32.35 -33.70 42.24
CA HIS A 276 31.72 -34.23 41.04
C HIS A 276 30.55 -33.37 40.60
N ARG A 277 29.67 -32.93 41.51
CA ARG A 277 28.54 -32.05 41.21
C ARG A 277 29.00 -30.68 40.72
N TYR A 278 30.08 -30.13 41.26
CA TYR A 278 30.64 -28.87 40.75
C TYR A 278 31.20 -29.04 39.33
N ALA A 279 31.93 -30.11 39.03
CA ALA A 279 32.43 -30.41 37.72
C ALA A 279 31.29 -30.59 36.70
N ASP A 280 30.24 -31.30 37.05
CA ASP A 280 29.04 -31.50 36.23
C ASP A 280 28.32 -30.18 35.91
N THR A 281 28.15 -29.33 36.94
CA THR A 281 27.59 -27.99 36.74
C THR A 281 28.44 -27.15 35.78
N ILE A 282 29.77 -27.20 35.87
CA ILE A 282 30.66 -26.47 34.98
C ILE A 282 30.55 -27.01 33.55
N VAL A 283 30.52 -28.32 33.34
CA VAL A 283 30.38 -28.94 32.02
C VAL A 283 29.03 -28.55 31.38
N SER A 284 27.97 -28.60 32.14
CA SER A 284 26.64 -28.22 31.72
C SER A 284 26.56 -26.74 31.29
N GLU A 285 27.18 -25.84 32.11
CA GLU A 285 27.17 -24.40 31.79
C GLU A 285 28.05 -24.04 30.58
N VAL A 286 29.19 -24.74 30.42
CA VAL A 286 30.03 -24.59 29.21
C VAL A 286 29.28 -25.05 27.97
N SER A 287 28.63 -26.20 28.01
CA SER A 287 27.81 -26.69 26.89
C SER A 287 26.69 -25.70 26.51
N ARG A 288 26.07 -25.09 27.52
CA ARG A 288 25.07 -24.05 27.34
C ARG A 288 25.65 -22.80 26.62
N LEU A 289 26.81 -22.32 27.09
CA LEU A 289 27.50 -21.20 26.48
C LEU A 289 27.93 -21.47 25.03
N GLU A 290 28.42 -22.70 24.73
CA GLU A 290 28.74 -23.14 23.38
C GLU A 290 27.51 -23.11 22.46
N LYS A 291 26.33 -23.56 22.95
CA LYS A 291 25.07 -23.50 22.21
C LYS A 291 24.65 -22.05 21.92
N MET A 292 24.73 -21.16 22.93
CA MET A 292 24.43 -19.73 22.75
C MET A 292 25.35 -19.10 21.69
N LEU A 293 26.65 -19.41 21.75
CA LEU A 293 27.62 -18.92 20.75
C LEU A 293 27.30 -19.40 19.34
N ALA A 294 26.91 -20.66 19.19
CA ALA A 294 26.50 -21.20 17.89
C ALA A 294 25.25 -20.49 17.33
N GLU A 295 24.28 -20.15 18.17
CA GLU A 295 23.09 -19.39 17.77
C GLU A 295 23.45 -17.95 17.35
N ILE A 296 24.35 -17.27 18.07
CA ILE A 296 24.87 -15.96 17.73
C ILE A 296 25.60 -15.99 16.37
N LEU A 297 26.45 -16.99 16.16
CA LEU A 297 27.17 -17.15 14.89
C LEU A 297 26.22 -17.44 13.72
N ALA A 298 25.20 -18.26 13.95
CA ALA A 298 24.16 -18.53 12.94
C ALA A 298 23.38 -17.27 12.58
N PHE A 299 23.09 -16.42 13.57
CA PHE A 299 22.43 -15.11 13.35
C PHE A 299 23.32 -14.15 12.56
N SER A 300 24.64 -14.13 12.84
CA SER A 300 25.63 -13.22 12.19
C SER A 300 25.87 -13.51 10.71
N ARG A 301 25.82 -14.77 10.30
CA ARG A 301 26.16 -15.16 8.91
C ARG A 301 25.10 -14.64 7.93
N LYS A 302 25.56 -14.11 6.77
CA LYS A 302 24.68 -13.86 5.63
C LYS A 302 24.21 -15.24 5.13
N PRO A 303 22.93 -15.54 5.18
CA PRO A 303 22.45 -16.84 4.70
C PRO A 303 22.65 -16.93 3.19
N THR A 304 23.35 -17.96 2.73
CA THR A 304 23.24 -18.39 1.32
C THR A 304 21.94 -19.16 1.23
N ILE A 305 20.92 -18.54 0.64
CA ILE A 305 19.57 -19.15 0.54
C ILE A 305 19.52 -19.97 -0.75
N CYS A 306 19.23 -21.25 -0.63
CA CYS A 306 19.01 -22.12 -1.77
C CYS A 306 17.50 -22.27 -1.98
N PHE A 307 16.92 -21.43 -2.83
CA PHE A 307 15.51 -21.51 -3.17
C PHE A 307 15.22 -22.75 -4.02
N ASN A 308 14.46 -23.68 -3.47
CA ASN A 308 13.92 -24.84 -4.15
C ASN A 308 12.39 -24.91 -3.92
N ARG A 309 11.69 -25.60 -4.81
CA ARG A 309 10.29 -25.92 -4.57
C ARG A 309 10.21 -27.00 -3.48
N CYS A 310 9.53 -26.69 -2.39
CA CYS A 310 9.30 -27.61 -1.27
C CYS A 310 7.82 -27.59 -0.85
N ASP A 311 7.36 -28.66 -0.22
CA ASP A 311 6.02 -28.72 0.37
C ASP A 311 6.11 -28.37 1.86
N LEU A 312 5.34 -27.37 2.30
CA LEU A 312 5.35 -26.91 3.68
C LEU A 312 4.87 -27.97 4.67
N GLU A 313 3.93 -28.80 4.26
CA GLU A 313 3.41 -29.85 5.14
C GLU A 313 4.48 -30.90 5.46
N ASP A 314 5.30 -31.28 4.46
CA ASP A 314 6.42 -32.20 4.70
C ASP A 314 7.41 -31.61 5.72
N ILE A 315 7.74 -30.32 5.58
CA ILE A 315 8.62 -29.62 6.51
C ILE A 315 8.03 -29.59 7.94
N ILE A 316 6.73 -29.29 8.05
CA ILE A 316 6.04 -29.23 9.36
C ILE A 316 5.97 -30.61 9.98
N GLN A 317 5.62 -31.65 9.22
CA GLN A 317 5.58 -33.02 9.73
C GLN A 317 6.95 -33.48 10.24
N ASP A 318 8.01 -33.15 9.53
CA ASP A 318 9.39 -33.41 9.98
C ASP A 318 9.74 -32.69 11.30
N CYS A 319 9.23 -31.45 11.48
CA CYS A 319 9.42 -30.70 12.71
C CYS A 319 8.65 -31.35 13.87
N LEU A 320 7.40 -31.73 13.63
CA LEU A 320 6.56 -32.38 14.62
C LEU A 320 7.16 -33.73 15.06
N ALA A 321 7.65 -34.54 14.12
CA ALA A 321 8.35 -35.78 14.42
C ALA A 321 9.62 -35.54 15.27
N SER A 322 10.35 -34.46 15.00
CA SER A 322 11.55 -34.09 15.77
C SER A 322 11.23 -33.63 17.19
N CYS A 323 10.00 -33.15 17.45
CA CYS A 323 9.54 -32.67 18.75
C CYS A 323 8.69 -33.70 19.52
N ALA A 324 8.50 -34.93 18.99
CA ALA A 324 7.61 -35.94 19.57
C ALA A 324 7.92 -36.24 21.05
N THR A 325 9.20 -36.46 21.38
CA THR A 325 9.64 -36.69 22.76
C THR A 325 9.30 -35.51 23.70
N ALA A 326 9.47 -34.25 23.18
CA ALA A 326 9.14 -33.07 23.98
C ALA A 326 7.63 -32.93 24.23
N PHE A 327 6.79 -33.40 23.32
CA PHE A 327 5.34 -33.44 23.49
C PHE A 327 4.94 -34.51 24.54
N GLU A 328 5.56 -35.70 24.46
CA GLU A 328 5.31 -36.79 25.44
C GLU A 328 5.75 -36.38 26.84
N ASP A 329 6.99 -35.87 27.02
CA ASP A 329 7.56 -35.47 28.29
C ASP A 329 6.74 -34.37 29.00
N ARG A 330 6.08 -33.50 28.22
CA ARG A 330 5.30 -32.40 28.77
C ARG A 330 3.77 -32.56 28.64
N ASN A 331 3.28 -33.73 28.25
CA ASN A 331 1.84 -33.99 28.08
C ASN A 331 1.14 -32.98 27.13
N ILE A 332 1.77 -32.62 26.01
CA ILE A 332 1.20 -31.68 25.05
C ILE A 332 0.41 -32.45 23.99
N LYS A 333 -0.87 -32.07 23.80
CA LYS A 333 -1.70 -32.60 22.73
C LYS A 333 -1.51 -31.76 21.47
N MET A 334 -1.03 -32.38 20.42
CA MET A 334 -0.79 -31.75 19.13
C MET A 334 -1.90 -32.06 18.14
N SER A 335 -2.37 -31.05 17.39
CA SER A 335 -3.28 -31.21 16.26
C SER A 335 -2.75 -30.49 15.01
N LEU A 336 -2.88 -31.14 13.85
CA LEU A 336 -2.57 -30.55 12.55
C LEU A 336 -3.84 -30.58 11.69
N SER A 337 -4.28 -29.41 11.23
CA SER A 337 -5.47 -29.24 10.40
C SER A 337 -5.18 -28.36 9.19
N GLY A 338 -5.98 -28.50 8.15
CA GLY A 338 -5.86 -27.65 6.96
C GLY A 338 -6.54 -28.26 5.73
N VAL A 339 -6.55 -27.52 4.63
CA VAL A 339 -7.07 -27.95 3.33
C VAL A 339 -6.11 -29.01 2.74
N PRO A 340 -6.59 -30.00 1.93
CA PRO A 340 -5.74 -31.03 1.33
C PRO A 340 -4.57 -30.47 0.48
N ARG A 341 -3.43 -31.20 0.48
CA ARG A 341 -2.20 -30.95 -0.30
C ARG A 341 -2.48 -30.63 -1.78
N PRO A 342 -1.53 -30.00 -2.52
CA PRO A 342 -0.16 -29.61 -2.13
C PRO A 342 -0.03 -28.21 -1.54
N TRP A 343 1.04 -27.98 -0.74
CA TRP A 343 1.39 -26.69 -0.15
C TRP A 343 2.75 -26.18 -0.66
N PRO A 344 2.89 -25.94 -1.99
CA PRO A 344 4.18 -25.60 -2.57
C PRO A 344 4.61 -24.20 -2.24
N VAL A 345 5.83 -24.06 -1.74
CA VAL A 345 6.53 -22.77 -1.55
C VAL A 345 7.87 -22.83 -2.27
N SER A 346 8.35 -21.67 -2.70
CA SER A 346 9.73 -21.51 -3.15
C SER A 346 10.56 -21.04 -1.97
N GLY A 347 11.48 -21.89 -1.48
CA GLY A 347 12.25 -21.56 -0.30
C GLY A 347 13.35 -22.57 0.00
N ASP A 348 14.12 -22.26 1.04
CA ASP A 348 15.12 -23.14 1.62
C ASP A 348 14.49 -23.99 2.72
N ALA A 349 14.25 -25.26 2.44
CA ALA A 349 13.58 -26.19 3.34
C ALA A 349 14.24 -26.28 4.74
N HIS A 350 15.60 -26.18 4.78
CA HIS A 350 16.34 -26.23 6.04
C HIS A 350 16.08 -24.98 6.90
N GLN A 351 16.04 -23.80 6.27
CA GLN A 351 15.74 -22.56 6.96
C GLN A 351 14.27 -22.51 7.43
N LEU A 352 13.33 -22.94 6.58
CA LEU A 352 11.92 -23.03 6.96
C LEU A 352 11.71 -24.03 8.10
N LYS A 353 12.39 -25.17 8.08
CA LYS A 353 12.40 -26.14 9.21
C LYS A 353 12.88 -25.49 10.51
N GLN A 354 13.92 -24.65 10.44
CA GLN A 354 14.41 -23.91 11.60
C GLN A 354 13.36 -22.95 12.17
N VAL A 355 12.57 -22.26 11.30
CA VAL A 355 11.46 -21.40 11.76
C VAL A 355 10.44 -22.19 12.53
N PHE A 356 9.92 -23.28 11.95
CA PHE A 356 8.88 -24.09 12.61
C PHE A 356 9.36 -24.72 13.89
N LEU A 357 10.59 -25.26 13.94
CA LEU A 357 11.18 -25.79 15.16
C LEU A 357 11.29 -24.73 16.26
N ASN A 358 11.74 -23.51 15.92
CA ASN A 358 11.81 -22.43 16.92
C ASN A 358 10.46 -22.06 17.51
N LEU A 359 9.41 -22.01 16.69
CA LEU A 359 8.06 -21.68 17.14
C LEU A 359 7.46 -22.82 17.98
N ILE A 360 7.54 -24.06 17.48
CA ILE A 360 7.02 -25.24 18.20
C ILE A 360 7.69 -25.39 19.56
N LEU A 361 9.03 -25.30 19.63
CA LEU A 361 9.75 -25.40 20.90
C LEU A 361 9.42 -24.24 21.84
N ASN A 362 9.19 -23.03 21.31
CA ASN A 362 8.75 -21.91 22.14
C ASN A 362 7.36 -22.15 22.74
N SER A 363 6.44 -22.71 21.95
CA SER A 363 5.11 -23.10 22.44
C SER A 363 5.21 -24.22 23.49
N CYS A 364 6.08 -25.22 23.28
CA CYS A 364 6.32 -26.25 24.32
C CYS A 364 6.87 -25.67 25.61
N ASP A 365 7.77 -24.69 25.54
CA ASP A 365 8.33 -24.03 26.72
C ASP A 365 7.30 -23.17 27.47
N ALA A 366 6.29 -22.67 26.77
CA ALA A 366 5.17 -21.93 27.37
C ALA A 366 4.16 -22.86 28.08
N MET A 367 4.23 -24.18 27.82
CA MET A 367 3.32 -25.19 28.35
C MET A 367 4.07 -26.26 29.20
N PRO A 368 4.74 -25.90 30.29
CA PRO A 368 5.55 -26.86 31.09
C PRO A 368 4.74 -27.95 31.76
N GLU A 369 3.47 -27.72 32.06
CA GLU A 369 2.57 -28.66 32.72
C GLU A 369 1.57 -29.34 31.76
N GLY A 370 1.81 -29.20 30.46
CA GLY A 370 0.93 -29.68 29.41
C GLY A 370 0.04 -28.62 28.80
N GLY A 371 -0.63 -28.99 27.71
CA GLY A 371 -1.50 -28.08 26.99
C GLY A 371 -1.86 -28.59 25.58
N GLU A 372 -2.36 -27.68 24.76
CA GLU A 372 -2.74 -27.96 23.39
C GLU A 372 -1.93 -27.09 22.44
N LEU A 373 -1.40 -27.71 21.37
CA LEU A 373 -0.71 -27.07 20.27
C LEU A 373 -1.46 -27.36 18.98
N ALA A 374 -2.03 -26.34 18.35
CA ALA A 374 -2.76 -26.47 17.09
C ALA A 374 -1.98 -25.81 15.95
N LEU A 375 -1.76 -26.56 14.88
CA LEU A 375 -1.22 -26.03 13.61
C LEU A 375 -2.30 -26.09 12.54
N THR A 376 -2.50 -24.96 11.83
CA THR A 376 -3.50 -24.86 10.77
C THR A 376 -2.86 -24.30 9.51
N LEU A 377 -3.15 -24.91 8.34
CA LEU A 377 -2.70 -24.44 7.04
C LEU A 377 -3.89 -23.99 6.20
N GLU A 378 -3.81 -22.77 5.68
CA GLU A 378 -4.85 -22.18 4.84
C GLU A 378 -4.27 -21.55 3.57
N LYS A 379 -5.05 -21.50 2.50
CA LYS A 379 -4.70 -20.81 1.25
C LYS A 379 -5.60 -19.61 1.04
N THR A 380 -4.98 -18.47 0.72
CA THR A 380 -5.71 -17.25 0.39
C THR A 380 -5.44 -16.83 -1.05
N PHE A 381 -6.50 -16.46 -1.79
CA PHE A 381 -6.44 -16.10 -3.22
C PHE A 381 -6.97 -14.68 -3.48
N LEU A 382 -7.17 -13.85 -2.45
CA LEU A 382 -7.83 -12.54 -2.58
C LEU A 382 -7.01 -11.55 -3.43
N ASP A 383 -5.80 -11.19 -3.00
CA ASP A 383 -4.94 -10.24 -3.74
C ASP A 383 -3.64 -10.88 -4.25
N LYS A 384 -3.08 -11.79 -3.47
CA LYS A 384 -1.89 -12.59 -3.79
C LYS A 384 -2.16 -14.02 -3.37
N LYS A 385 -1.71 -14.97 -4.18
CA LYS A 385 -1.77 -16.39 -3.81
C LYS A 385 -0.77 -16.65 -2.68
N THR A 386 -1.26 -16.79 -1.46
CA THR A 386 -0.44 -16.99 -0.26
C THR A 386 -0.89 -18.19 0.55
N ILE A 387 0.05 -18.78 1.27
CA ILE A 387 -0.18 -19.81 2.28
C ILE A 387 -0.06 -19.16 3.65
N ILE A 388 -1.00 -19.43 4.51
CA ILE A 388 -1.02 -18.99 5.90
C ILE A 388 -0.83 -20.23 6.77
N VAL A 389 0.17 -20.20 7.64
CA VAL A 389 0.39 -21.22 8.67
C VAL A 389 0.18 -20.57 10.02
N SER A 390 -0.80 -21.05 10.76
CA SER A 390 -1.12 -20.62 12.11
C SER A 390 -0.63 -21.66 13.13
N ILE A 391 0.09 -21.22 14.15
CA ILE A 391 0.57 -22.03 15.28
C ILE A 391 0.00 -21.42 16.55
N GLU A 392 -0.93 -22.12 17.18
CA GLU A 392 -1.61 -21.68 18.41
C GLU A 392 -1.26 -22.60 19.57
N ASP A 393 -0.86 -22.01 20.69
CA ASP A 393 -0.61 -22.71 21.95
C ASP A 393 -1.61 -22.29 23.04
N SER A 394 -1.74 -23.10 24.08
CA SER A 394 -2.55 -22.79 25.26
C SER A 394 -1.71 -22.33 26.47
N GLY A 395 -0.52 -21.76 26.23
CA GLY A 395 0.49 -21.41 27.21
C GLY A 395 0.28 -20.09 27.98
N GLY A 396 -0.94 -19.55 28.00
CA GLY A 396 -1.26 -18.32 28.75
C GLY A 396 -0.94 -17.00 27.99
N GLY A 397 -0.33 -17.08 26.84
CA GLY A 397 -0.08 -15.91 25.95
C GLY A 397 1.15 -15.09 26.32
N ILE A 398 1.31 -13.96 25.60
CA ILE A 398 2.45 -13.04 25.72
C ILE A 398 1.95 -11.73 26.34
N PRO A 399 2.62 -11.17 27.35
CA PRO A 399 2.27 -9.86 27.90
C PRO A 399 2.17 -8.78 26.81
N LYS A 400 1.12 -7.94 26.85
CA LYS A 400 0.81 -6.98 25.78
C LYS A 400 1.92 -5.97 25.53
N ASP A 401 2.64 -5.57 26.54
CA ASP A 401 3.80 -4.67 26.51
C ASP A 401 5.03 -5.31 25.87
N MET A 402 5.09 -6.63 25.82
CA MET A 402 6.18 -7.39 25.22
C MET A 402 5.94 -7.76 23.73
N LEU A 403 4.69 -7.89 23.31
CA LEU A 403 4.33 -8.27 21.93
C LEU A 403 5.10 -7.50 20.84
N PRO A 404 5.27 -6.15 20.92
CA PRO A 404 6.02 -5.41 19.91
C PRO A 404 7.51 -5.73 19.89
N GLN A 405 8.05 -6.36 20.94
CA GLN A 405 9.48 -6.56 21.14
C GLN A 405 9.94 -8.01 20.96
N ILE A 406 9.03 -8.98 20.85
CA ILE A 406 9.39 -10.41 20.83
C ILE A 406 10.25 -10.83 19.63
N PHE A 407 10.21 -10.07 18.55
CA PHE A 407 11.05 -10.30 17.37
C PHE A 407 12.37 -9.53 17.41
N ASN A 408 12.61 -8.71 18.46
CA ASN A 408 13.89 -8.01 18.61
C ASN A 408 14.98 -9.00 19.04
N PRO A 409 16.17 -8.95 18.43
CA PRO A 409 17.28 -9.80 18.85
C PRO A 409 17.61 -9.59 20.33
N PHE A 410 17.95 -10.68 21.02
CA PHE A 410 18.31 -10.73 22.45
C PHE A 410 17.15 -10.44 23.43
N PHE A 411 15.94 -10.23 22.93
CA PHE A 411 14.78 -10.10 23.81
C PHE A 411 14.32 -11.48 24.29
N THR A 412 14.31 -11.69 25.60
CA THR A 412 13.87 -12.96 26.23
C THR A 412 13.36 -12.72 27.63
N THR A 413 12.35 -13.46 28.02
CA THR A 413 11.84 -13.56 29.39
C THR A 413 12.31 -14.83 30.08
N LYS A 414 12.98 -15.73 29.36
CA LYS A 414 13.46 -17.03 29.89
C LYS A 414 14.85 -16.86 30.47
N HIS A 415 15.06 -17.40 31.71
CA HIS A 415 16.37 -17.38 32.35
C HIS A 415 17.51 -18.04 31.55
N HIS A 416 17.16 -18.96 30.63
CA HIS A 416 18.11 -19.72 29.85
C HIS A 416 17.97 -19.49 28.34
N GLY A 417 17.14 -18.52 27.93
CA GLY A 417 16.91 -18.19 26.53
C GLY A 417 17.92 -17.20 25.99
N THR A 418 18.33 -17.36 24.71
CA THR A 418 19.23 -16.41 24.02
C THR A 418 18.49 -15.17 23.48
N GLY A 419 17.17 -15.27 23.33
CA GLY A 419 16.34 -14.23 22.69
C GLY A 419 16.59 -14.09 21.18
N LEU A 420 17.25 -15.08 20.55
CA LEU A 420 17.55 -15.04 19.11
C LEU A 420 16.58 -15.87 18.27
N GLY A 421 15.90 -16.86 18.83
CA GLY A 421 15.06 -17.79 18.09
C GLY A 421 13.97 -17.11 17.27
N LEU A 422 13.16 -16.23 17.88
CA LEU A 422 12.11 -15.49 17.17
C LEU A 422 12.67 -14.45 16.18
N ALA A 423 13.77 -13.80 16.50
CA ALA A 423 14.45 -12.88 15.59
C ALA A 423 15.00 -13.60 14.34
N ILE A 424 15.56 -14.81 14.52
CA ILE A 424 16.00 -15.67 13.40
C ILE A 424 14.79 -16.12 12.56
N ALA A 425 13.70 -16.55 13.20
CA ALA A 425 12.49 -16.95 12.51
C ALA A 425 11.93 -15.81 11.65
N ASN A 426 11.79 -14.62 12.23
CA ASN A 426 11.35 -13.44 11.48
C ASN A 426 12.26 -13.11 10.29
N ARG A 427 13.57 -13.11 10.48
CA ARG A 427 14.54 -12.86 9.41
C ARG A 427 14.44 -13.91 8.29
N ILE A 428 14.29 -15.18 8.62
CA ILE A 428 14.13 -16.25 7.62
C ILE A 428 12.85 -16.02 6.83
N ILE A 429 11.73 -15.76 7.46
CA ILE A 429 10.45 -15.54 6.81
C ILE A 429 10.49 -14.30 5.90
N LEU A 430 11.09 -13.19 6.35
CA LEU A 430 11.30 -12.00 5.51
C LEU A 430 12.16 -12.30 4.28
N ASN A 431 13.22 -13.08 4.43
CA ASN A 431 14.06 -13.52 3.32
C ASN A 431 13.32 -14.43 2.31
N HIS A 432 12.23 -15.07 2.75
CA HIS A 432 11.33 -15.88 1.92
C HIS A 432 10.13 -15.09 1.39
N PHE A 433 10.21 -13.73 1.43
CA PHE A 433 9.15 -12.81 0.98
C PHE A 433 7.82 -12.98 1.73
N GLY A 434 7.87 -13.52 2.95
CA GLY A 434 6.74 -13.71 3.84
C GLY A 434 6.67 -12.69 4.96
N SER A 435 5.70 -12.90 5.85
CA SER A 435 5.56 -12.17 7.12
C SER A 435 5.26 -13.13 8.26
N ILE A 436 5.64 -12.73 9.49
CA ILE A 436 5.29 -13.44 10.72
C ILE A 436 4.71 -12.44 11.70
N GLU A 437 3.57 -12.78 12.28
CA GLU A 437 2.86 -11.97 13.27
C GLU A 437 2.55 -12.80 14.50
N ALA A 438 2.41 -12.14 15.65
CA ALA A 438 2.05 -12.79 16.90
C ALA A 438 0.89 -12.05 17.57
N HIS A 439 -0.10 -12.80 18.00
CA HIS A 439 -1.28 -12.31 18.71
C HIS A 439 -1.55 -13.18 19.92
N ASN A 440 -2.30 -12.65 20.88
CA ASN A 440 -2.84 -13.47 21.95
C ASN A 440 -4.24 -13.95 21.59
N THR A 441 -4.52 -15.21 21.90
CA THR A 441 -5.87 -15.77 21.91
C THR A 441 -6.44 -15.74 23.33
N GLY A 442 -7.65 -16.26 23.53
CA GLY A 442 -8.25 -16.36 24.87
C GLY A 442 -7.53 -17.33 25.80
N GLN A 443 -6.66 -18.21 25.28
CA GLN A 443 -6.00 -19.29 26.02
C GLN A 443 -4.47 -19.26 25.94
N GLY A 444 -3.90 -18.63 24.89
CA GLY A 444 -2.47 -18.65 24.66
C GLY A 444 -1.98 -17.67 23.61
N ALA A 445 -0.91 -18.04 22.93
CA ALA A 445 -0.33 -17.25 21.82
C ALA A 445 -0.61 -17.90 20.48
N LEU A 446 -0.84 -17.05 19.48
CA LEU A 446 -1.03 -17.40 18.07
C LEU A 446 0.07 -16.75 17.24
N PHE A 447 0.88 -17.56 16.57
CA PHE A 447 1.83 -17.11 15.56
C PHE A 447 1.25 -17.39 14.16
N THR A 448 1.17 -16.37 13.33
CA THR A 448 0.69 -16.46 11.96
C THR A 448 1.83 -16.18 10.98
N ILE A 449 2.14 -17.15 10.14
CA ILE A 449 3.17 -17.05 9.10
C ILE A 449 2.47 -17.00 7.75
N THR A 450 2.81 -15.99 6.93
CA THR A 450 2.33 -15.87 5.55
C THR A 450 3.49 -16.06 4.60
N LEU A 451 3.37 -16.98 3.64
CA LEU A 451 4.37 -17.24 2.62
C LEU A 451 3.73 -17.19 1.22
N PRO A 452 4.46 -16.70 0.18
CA PRO A 452 3.97 -16.75 -1.19
C PRO A 452 3.86 -18.19 -1.68
N LEU A 453 2.74 -18.51 -2.33
CA LEU A 453 2.55 -19.80 -3.01
C LEU A 453 3.53 -19.88 -4.20
N ALA A 454 4.25 -20.98 -4.36
CA ALA A 454 5.05 -21.19 -5.55
C ALA A 454 4.10 -21.37 -6.75
N GLU A 455 4.23 -20.49 -7.76
CA GLU A 455 3.49 -20.65 -9.01
C GLU A 455 3.98 -21.91 -9.73
N GLU A 456 3.06 -22.65 -10.32
CA GLU A 456 3.42 -23.69 -11.29
C GLU A 456 4.09 -22.99 -12.47
N LEU A 457 5.37 -23.28 -12.68
CA LEU A 457 6.02 -22.99 -13.95
C LEU A 457 5.27 -23.81 -15.02
N ALA A 458 4.44 -23.09 -15.82
CA ALA A 458 3.75 -23.64 -16.97
C ALA A 458 4.73 -24.04 -18.07
#